data_0f2450c50a323b6e41f5fe203b352553
#
_entry.id   0f2450c50a323b6e41f5fe203b352553
#
_cell.length_a   1.000
_cell.length_b   1.000
_cell.length_c   1.000
_cell.angle_alpha   90.00
_cell.angle_beta   90.00
_cell.angle_gamma   90.00
#
_symmetry.space_group_name_H-M   'P 1'
#
loop_
_entity.id
_entity.type
_entity.pdbx_description
1 polymer ?
#
loop_
_entity_poly.entity_id
_entity_poly.type
_entity_poly.pdbx_seq_one_letter_code
_entity_poly.pdbx_strand_id
1 'polypeptide(L)'
;DLPLKEDFEWAQLNETTANDVEEPTPFAYPPLPWIGARFKFEIREKDGNKVLTKTIDNKFFQRATVFIGDADMKNYTIEADVMSEGNRRKMSDVGLICHRYLIVLKGNEQKIEVNSNLERLRVPAVEEPSNFRWSPNVWYRLKARVDTKPDGSGVVRAKAWKKDEPEPDQWTLEVPHRTAHQNGAPGLFGFSPQEMRVF
;
A
#
# COMPACT_ATOMS: atom_id res chain seq x y z
N ASP A 1 -17.45 7.85 -8.99
CA ASP A 1 -16.86 9.05 -9.62
C ASP A 1 -15.48 9.29 -9.05
N LEU A 2 -14.49 9.59 -9.88
CA LEU A 2 -13.16 10.02 -9.46
C LEU A 2 -13.08 11.55 -9.44
N PRO A 3 -12.27 12.15 -8.54
CA PRO A 3 -11.39 11.48 -7.59
C PRO A 3 -12.11 10.92 -6.37
N LEU A 4 -11.76 9.71 -5.95
CA LEU A 4 -12.11 9.17 -4.65
C LEU A 4 -11.08 9.66 -3.62
N LYS A 5 -11.55 10.20 -2.52
CA LYS A 5 -10.70 10.58 -1.39
C LYS A 5 -11.25 9.94 -0.12
N GLU A 6 -10.40 9.27 0.63
CA GLU A 6 -10.74 8.64 1.91
C GLU A 6 -9.73 9.05 2.98
N ASP A 7 -10.23 9.57 4.09
CA ASP A 7 -9.44 9.98 5.24
C ASP A 7 -9.86 9.27 6.54
N PHE A 8 -10.89 8.42 6.47
CA PHE A 8 -11.46 7.63 7.58
C PHE A 8 -12.02 8.45 8.76
N GLU A 9 -12.06 9.76 8.70
CA GLU A 9 -12.48 10.61 9.83
C GLU A 9 -13.96 10.40 10.20
N TRP A 10 -14.77 9.89 9.29
CA TRP A 10 -16.16 9.51 9.52
C TRP A 10 -16.31 8.30 10.47
N ALA A 11 -15.28 7.43 10.61
CA ALA A 11 -15.38 6.18 11.33
C ALA A 11 -15.57 6.42 12.83
N GLN A 12 -16.50 5.69 13.43
CA GLN A 12 -16.68 5.65 14.87
C GLN A 12 -16.00 4.39 15.42
N LEU A 13 -15.03 4.56 16.31
CA LEU A 13 -14.24 3.46 16.87
C LEU A 13 -15.00 2.78 18.01
N ASN A 14 -16.07 2.08 17.67
CA ASN A 14 -16.99 1.46 18.62
C ASN A 14 -16.71 -0.03 18.90
N GLU A 15 -15.85 -0.65 18.09
CA GLU A 15 -15.43 -2.03 18.28
C GLU A 15 -14.19 -2.07 19.19
N THR A 16 -13.95 -3.21 19.80
CA THR A 16 -12.79 -3.41 20.67
C THR A 16 -12.12 -4.74 20.31
N THR A 17 -10.82 -4.71 20.03
CA THR A 17 -10.09 -5.94 19.75
C THR A 17 -9.94 -6.76 21.02
N ALA A 18 -10.26 -8.05 20.94
CA ALA A 18 -10.08 -9.00 22.04
C ALA A 18 -8.63 -9.53 22.14
N ASN A 19 -7.78 -9.22 21.17
CA ASN A 19 -6.50 -9.88 20.93
C ASN A 19 -5.28 -8.97 21.09
N ASP A 20 -5.44 -7.69 21.36
CA ASP A 20 -4.32 -6.85 21.77
C ASP A 20 -3.97 -7.22 23.21
N VAL A 21 -2.80 -7.77 23.36
CA VAL A 21 -2.36 -8.60 24.52
C VAL A 21 -2.32 -7.86 25.87
N GLU A 22 -2.37 -6.54 25.88
CA GLU A 22 -2.27 -5.76 27.11
C GLU A 22 -3.44 -4.78 27.32
N GLU A 23 -3.97 -4.16 26.28
CA GLU A 23 -5.15 -3.27 26.38
C GLU A 23 -6.04 -3.36 25.15
N PRO A 24 -7.38 -3.48 25.33
CA PRO A 24 -8.30 -3.46 24.20
C PRO A 24 -8.21 -2.13 23.43
N THR A 25 -7.89 -2.19 22.15
CA THR A 25 -7.76 -1.00 21.32
C THR A 25 -9.06 -0.75 20.56
N PRO A 26 -9.67 0.45 20.68
CA PRO A 26 -10.83 0.83 19.90
C PRO A 26 -10.55 0.82 18.40
N PHE A 27 -11.48 0.28 17.62
CA PHE A 27 -11.37 0.25 16.17
C PHE A 27 -12.73 0.36 15.47
N ALA A 28 -12.70 0.55 14.16
CA ALA A 28 -13.86 0.40 13.30
C ALA A 28 -13.51 -0.50 12.09
N TYR A 29 -14.52 -1.15 11.52
CA TYR A 29 -14.33 -1.92 10.31
C TYR A 29 -14.12 -1.00 9.09
N PRO A 30 -13.27 -1.43 8.13
CA PRO A 30 -13.13 -0.72 6.85
C PRO A 30 -14.45 -0.61 6.09
N PRO A 31 -14.58 0.32 5.12
CA PRO A 31 -15.79 0.46 4.32
C PRO A 31 -16.24 -0.86 3.69
N LEU A 32 -17.53 -1.15 3.72
CA LEU A 32 -18.09 -2.40 3.19
C LEU A 32 -17.77 -2.66 1.71
N PRO A 33 -17.74 -1.66 0.81
CA PRO A 33 -17.39 -1.89 -0.59
C PRO A 33 -15.92 -2.31 -0.83
N TRP A 34 -15.07 -2.19 0.17
CA TRP A 34 -13.65 -2.54 0.05
C TRP A 34 -13.45 -4.06 0.17
N ILE A 35 -13.06 -4.68 -0.94
CA ILE A 35 -12.94 -6.12 -1.04
C ILE A 35 -11.66 -6.60 -0.35
N GLY A 36 -11.82 -7.56 0.55
CA GLY A 36 -10.70 -8.20 1.26
C GLY A 36 -10.17 -7.43 2.47
N ALA A 37 -10.83 -6.33 2.85
CA ALA A 37 -10.38 -5.49 3.96
C ALA A 37 -10.73 -6.08 5.34
N ARG A 38 -11.95 -6.56 5.51
CA ARG A 38 -12.45 -7.02 6.82
C ARG A 38 -11.58 -8.14 7.40
N PHE A 39 -11.31 -8.07 8.71
CA PHE A 39 -10.44 -8.97 9.47
C PHE A 39 -8.94 -8.90 9.15
N LYS A 40 -8.54 -8.20 8.10
CA LYS A 40 -7.13 -7.98 7.74
C LYS A 40 -6.68 -6.57 7.99
N PHE A 41 -7.63 -5.64 7.99
CA PHE A 41 -7.45 -4.23 8.27
C PHE A 41 -8.55 -3.72 9.19
N GLU A 42 -8.19 -2.73 9.98
CA GLU A 42 -9.07 -2.01 10.90
C GLU A 42 -8.78 -0.52 10.82
N ILE A 43 -9.79 0.31 11.05
CA ILE A 43 -9.57 1.74 11.23
C ILE A 43 -9.26 1.96 12.70
N ARG A 44 -8.12 2.55 12.98
CA ARG A 44 -7.64 2.89 14.33
C ARG A 44 -7.19 4.34 14.39
N GLU A 45 -7.01 4.85 15.59
CA GLU A 45 -6.37 6.15 15.80
C GLU A 45 -4.85 6.00 15.82
N LYS A 46 -4.16 6.87 15.09
CA LYS A 46 -2.71 7.01 15.07
C LYS A 46 -2.31 8.47 14.91
N ASP A 47 -1.51 8.97 15.82
CA ASP A 47 -1.02 10.36 15.80
C ASP A 47 -2.15 11.41 15.68
N GLY A 48 -3.31 11.15 16.33
CA GLY A 48 -4.47 12.01 16.32
C GLY A 48 -5.34 11.95 15.06
N ASN A 49 -5.07 11.03 14.14
CA ASN A 49 -5.86 10.80 12.92
C ASN A 49 -6.39 9.37 12.89
N LYS A 50 -7.50 9.17 12.19
CA LYS A 50 -8.01 7.84 11.90
C LYS A 50 -7.32 7.27 10.66
N VAL A 51 -6.80 6.06 10.77
CA VAL A 51 -6.00 5.44 9.72
C VAL A 51 -6.37 3.98 9.53
N LEU A 52 -6.23 3.48 8.31
CA LEU A 52 -6.37 2.07 8.02
C LEU A 52 -5.12 1.32 8.52
N THR A 53 -5.31 0.42 9.46
CA THR A 53 -4.23 -0.33 10.11
C THR A 53 -4.33 -1.79 9.73
N LYS A 54 -3.23 -2.38 9.28
CA LYS A 54 -3.18 -3.82 9.06
C LYS A 54 -3.16 -4.57 10.40
N THR A 55 -4.05 -5.56 10.56
CA THR A 55 -4.07 -6.43 11.74
C THR A 55 -2.86 -7.36 11.74
N ILE A 56 -2.40 -7.72 12.95
CA ILE A 56 -1.27 -8.64 13.15
C ILE A 56 -1.66 -9.92 13.87
N ASP A 57 -2.92 -10.05 14.27
CA ASP A 57 -3.41 -11.10 15.17
C ASP A 57 -3.46 -12.48 14.51
N ASN A 58 -3.49 -12.52 13.19
CA ASN A 58 -3.59 -13.78 12.46
C ASN A 58 -2.34 -14.03 11.63
N LYS A 59 -1.58 -15.05 12.03
CA LYS A 59 -0.35 -15.48 11.33
C LYS A 59 -0.59 -15.90 9.88
N PHE A 60 -1.79 -16.32 9.51
CA PHE A 60 -2.14 -16.66 8.13
C PHE A 60 -2.32 -15.43 7.25
N PHE A 61 -2.53 -14.25 7.82
CA PHE A 61 -2.73 -12.99 7.11
C PHE A 61 -1.54 -12.03 7.23
N GLN A 62 -0.33 -12.55 7.30
CA GLN A 62 0.87 -11.73 7.29
C GLN A 62 0.91 -10.81 6.07
N ARG A 63 0.47 -11.31 4.91
CA ARG A 63 0.21 -10.54 3.70
C ARG A 63 -1.28 -10.25 3.60
N ALA A 64 -1.62 -9.00 3.37
CA ALA A 64 -2.99 -8.60 3.16
C ALA A 64 -3.09 -7.60 2.01
N THR A 65 -4.13 -7.77 1.20
CA THR A 65 -4.51 -6.84 0.15
C THR A 65 -5.96 -6.42 0.36
N VAL A 66 -6.25 -5.18 0.01
CA VAL A 66 -7.61 -4.65 -0.07
C VAL A 66 -7.79 -3.94 -1.40
N PHE A 67 -8.93 -4.15 -2.05
CA PHE A 67 -9.28 -3.51 -3.31
C PHE A 67 -10.39 -2.48 -3.06
N ILE A 68 -10.22 -1.29 -3.64
CA ILE A 68 -11.04 -0.11 -3.34
C ILE A 68 -12.05 0.17 -4.45
N GLY A 69 -11.78 -0.27 -5.66
CA GLY A 69 -12.60 0.00 -6.83
C GLY A 69 -12.81 -1.22 -7.72
N ASP A 70 -13.38 -1.00 -8.89
CA ASP A 70 -13.73 -2.03 -9.84
C ASP A 70 -12.52 -2.56 -10.62
N ALA A 71 -12.59 -3.84 -11.01
CA ALA A 71 -11.49 -4.53 -11.69
C ALA A 71 -11.22 -4.06 -13.12
N ASP A 72 -12.15 -3.32 -13.72
CA ASP A 72 -12.05 -2.76 -15.07
C ASP A 72 -11.54 -1.31 -15.10
N MET A 73 -11.25 -0.73 -13.94
CA MET A 73 -10.69 0.62 -13.84
C MET A 73 -9.37 0.74 -14.57
N LYS A 74 -9.16 1.85 -15.23
CA LYS A 74 -7.95 2.18 -16.01
C LYS A 74 -7.69 3.68 -16.02
N ASN A 75 -6.48 4.06 -16.40
CA ASN A 75 -6.07 5.47 -16.56
C ASN A 75 -6.23 6.31 -15.28
N TYR A 76 -5.94 5.73 -14.14
CA TYR A 76 -5.99 6.41 -12.86
C TYR A 76 -4.60 6.49 -12.21
N THR A 77 -4.50 7.38 -11.27
CA THR A 77 -3.39 7.47 -10.32
C THR A 77 -3.91 7.09 -8.94
N ILE A 78 -3.18 6.28 -8.21
CA ILE A 78 -3.43 6.00 -6.81
C ILE A 78 -2.34 6.64 -5.95
N GLU A 79 -2.74 7.24 -4.84
CA GLU A 79 -1.84 7.88 -3.89
C GLU A 79 -2.34 7.61 -2.48
N ALA A 80 -1.44 7.32 -1.55
CA ALA A 80 -1.75 7.18 -0.14
C ALA A 80 -0.60 7.63 0.74
N ASP A 81 -0.94 8.14 1.92
CA ASP A 81 0.01 8.29 3.00
C ASP A 81 0.19 6.93 3.68
N VAL A 82 1.43 6.52 3.88
CA VAL A 82 1.78 5.20 4.40
C VAL A 82 2.88 5.29 5.45
N MET A 83 2.84 4.39 6.40
CA MET A 83 3.86 4.28 7.44
C MET A 83 4.07 2.82 7.84
N SER A 84 5.29 2.43 8.14
CA SER A 84 5.62 1.18 8.81
C SER A 84 6.12 1.44 10.23
N GLU A 85 5.58 0.74 11.19
CA GLU A 85 6.24 0.61 12.49
C GLU A 85 7.52 -0.22 12.35
N GLY A 86 8.37 -0.14 13.35
CA GLY A 86 9.58 -0.94 13.38
C GLY A 86 10.78 -0.22 13.97
N ASN A 87 11.93 -0.75 13.65
CA ASN A 87 13.23 -0.19 14.03
C ASN A 87 14.22 -0.40 12.86
N ARG A 88 15.47 -0.01 13.05
CA ARG A 88 16.51 -0.11 12.01
C ARG A 88 16.75 -1.53 11.47
N ARG A 89 16.33 -2.56 12.19
CA ARG A 89 16.57 -3.97 11.83
C ARG A 89 15.34 -4.69 11.33
N LYS A 90 14.16 -4.17 11.67
CA LYS A 90 12.88 -4.82 11.39
C LYS A 90 11.85 -3.76 11.05
N MET A 91 11.40 -3.77 9.82
CA MET A 91 10.28 -2.97 9.31
C MET A 91 9.35 -3.86 8.52
N SER A 92 8.08 -3.53 8.55
CA SER A 92 7.07 -4.14 7.69
C SER A 92 7.06 -3.50 6.31
N ASP A 93 6.44 -4.18 5.35
CA ASP A 93 6.27 -3.66 3.98
C ASP A 93 4.89 -3.04 3.84
N VAL A 94 4.79 -1.96 3.09
CA VAL A 94 3.54 -1.29 2.77
C VAL A 94 3.50 -0.91 1.30
N GLY A 95 2.34 -0.94 0.67
CA GLY A 95 2.28 -0.66 -0.75
C GLY A 95 0.90 -0.35 -1.30
N LEU A 96 0.89 -0.08 -2.59
CA LEU A 96 -0.30 0.19 -3.39
C LEU A 96 -0.47 -0.88 -4.46
N ILE A 97 -1.71 -1.05 -4.91
CA ILE A 97 -2.04 -1.85 -6.10
C ILE A 97 -2.59 -0.91 -7.17
N CYS A 98 -1.98 -0.96 -8.35
CA CYS A 98 -2.39 -0.18 -9.50
C CYS A 98 -2.37 -1.07 -10.75
N HIS A 99 -3.50 -1.23 -11.46
CA HIS A 99 -3.61 -2.12 -12.63
C HIS A 99 -3.05 -3.53 -12.40
N ARG A 100 -3.27 -4.15 -11.23
CA ARG A 100 -2.73 -5.47 -10.83
C ARG A 100 -1.22 -5.49 -10.58
N TYR A 101 -0.53 -4.36 -10.67
CA TYR A 101 0.84 -4.25 -10.18
C TYR A 101 0.83 -3.92 -8.70
N LEU A 102 1.69 -4.61 -7.97
CA LEU A 102 1.94 -4.36 -6.56
C LEU A 102 3.20 -3.50 -6.44
N ILE A 103 3.03 -2.31 -5.95
CA ILE A 103 4.10 -1.34 -5.72
C ILE A 103 4.36 -1.28 -4.22
N VAL A 104 5.53 -1.70 -3.76
CA VAL A 104 5.83 -1.91 -2.35
C VAL A 104 7.05 -1.17 -1.89
N LEU A 105 6.92 -0.44 -0.80
CA LEU A 105 8.05 -0.01 0.01
C LEU A 105 8.48 -1.19 0.89
N LYS A 106 9.63 -1.76 0.59
CA LYS A 106 10.22 -2.88 1.32
C LYS A 106 10.95 -2.37 2.55
N GLY A 107 10.45 -2.75 3.73
CA GLY A 107 10.99 -2.25 4.99
C GLY A 107 12.39 -2.76 5.29
N ASN A 108 12.58 -4.06 5.29
CA ASN A 108 13.89 -4.66 5.61
C ASN A 108 14.91 -4.50 4.48
N GLU A 109 14.45 -4.51 3.23
CA GLU A 109 15.32 -4.44 2.06
C GLU A 109 15.63 -2.99 1.64
N GLN A 110 14.90 -2.00 2.18
CA GLN A 110 15.12 -0.57 1.93
C GLN A 110 15.11 -0.23 0.43
N LYS A 111 14.06 -0.65 -0.25
CA LYS A 111 13.85 -0.40 -1.68
C LYS A 111 12.37 -0.20 -1.99
N ILE A 112 12.09 0.39 -3.13
CA ILE A 112 10.77 0.34 -3.76
C ILE A 112 10.78 -0.76 -4.83
N GLU A 113 9.73 -1.58 -4.88
CA GLU A 113 9.64 -2.73 -5.76
C GLU A 113 8.30 -2.75 -6.48
N VAL A 114 8.32 -3.16 -7.75
CA VAL A 114 7.11 -3.42 -8.54
C VAL A 114 7.03 -4.91 -8.88
N ASN A 115 5.91 -5.52 -8.57
CA ASN A 115 5.62 -6.92 -8.90
C ASN A 115 4.32 -7.01 -9.70
N SER A 116 4.26 -7.93 -10.64
CA SER A 116 3.03 -8.34 -11.29
C SER A 116 2.45 -9.58 -10.62
N ASN A 117 1.18 -9.54 -10.21
CA ASN A 117 0.55 -10.64 -9.47
C ASN A 117 0.15 -11.85 -10.34
N LEU A 118 0.09 -11.72 -11.67
CA LEU A 118 -0.46 -12.76 -12.55
C LEU A 118 0.59 -13.64 -13.19
N GLU A 119 1.78 -13.16 -13.33
CA GLU A 119 2.89 -13.94 -13.81
C GLU A 119 4.01 -13.79 -12.80
N ARG A 120 4.70 -14.87 -12.50
CA ARG A 120 5.97 -14.82 -11.76
C ARG A 120 7.05 -14.09 -12.57
N LEU A 121 6.62 -13.16 -13.41
CA LEU A 121 7.48 -12.18 -13.99
C LEU A 121 7.94 -11.28 -12.84
N ARG A 122 9.04 -11.68 -12.26
CA ARG A 122 9.94 -10.67 -11.74
C ARG A 122 10.19 -9.77 -12.94
N VAL A 123 9.49 -8.65 -13.00
CA VAL A 123 9.97 -7.55 -13.83
C VAL A 123 11.43 -7.46 -13.48
N PRO A 124 12.35 -7.66 -14.44
CA PRO A 124 13.77 -7.62 -14.13
C PRO A 124 13.95 -6.38 -13.28
N ALA A 125 14.51 -6.55 -12.10
CA ALA A 125 14.88 -5.39 -11.30
C ALA A 125 15.57 -4.47 -12.26
N VAL A 126 15.03 -3.27 -12.45
CA VAL A 126 15.72 -2.22 -13.20
C VAL A 126 17.15 -2.28 -12.70
N GLU A 127 18.11 -2.25 -13.57
CA GLU A 127 19.52 -2.59 -13.30
C GLU A 127 20.17 -1.85 -12.13
N GLU A 128 19.48 -0.88 -11.58
CA GLU A 128 19.73 -0.29 -10.28
C GLU A 128 18.51 -0.56 -9.40
N PRO A 129 18.65 -1.33 -8.30
CA PRO A 129 17.62 -1.35 -7.29
C PRO A 129 17.40 0.12 -6.89
N SER A 130 16.19 0.59 -7.01
CA SER A 130 15.84 1.91 -6.50
C SER A 130 16.01 1.84 -4.99
N ASN A 131 17.24 2.10 -4.53
CA ASN A 131 17.60 2.18 -3.12
C ASN A 131 16.83 3.32 -2.48
N PHE A 132 15.55 3.07 -2.24
CA PHE A 132 14.70 4.00 -1.53
C PHE A 132 14.90 3.77 -0.03
N ARG A 133 15.68 4.66 0.59
CA ARG A 133 15.90 4.64 2.03
C ARG A 133 14.75 5.32 2.73
N TRP A 134 14.07 4.58 3.61
CA TRP A 134 12.98 5.11 4.40
C TRP A 134 13.06 4.64 5.85
N SER A 135 12.44 5.39 6.75
CA SER A 135 12.55 5.19 8.19
C SER A 135 11.28 4.63 8.79
N PRO A 136 11.35 3.81 9.84
CA PRO A 136 10.18 3.41 10.60
C PRO A 136 9.56 4.60 11.32
N ASN A 137 8.26 4.53 11.57
CA ASN A 137 7.47 5.53 12.30
C ASN A 137 7.51 6.93 11.66
N VAL A 138 7.73 7.00 10.35
CA VAL A 138 7.68 8.23 9.55
C VAL A 138 6.64 8.06 8.46
N TRP A 139 5.78 9.06 8.28
CA TRP A 139 4.80 9.09 7.21
C TRP A 139 5.44 9.44 5.88
N TYR A 140 5.17 8.61 4.89
CA TYR A 140 5.57 8.81 3.50
C TYR A 140 4.32 8.89 2.63
N ARG A 141 4.41 9.62 1.54
CA ARG A 141 3.43 9.57 0.47
C ARG A 141 3.94 8.68 -0.64
N LEU A 142 3.13 7.69 -1.01
CA LEU A 142 3.42 6.77 -2.09
C LEU A 142 2.40 7.02 -3.21
N LYS A 143 2.88 7.21 -4.42
CA LYS A 143 2.08 7.47 -5.62
C LYS A 143 2.42 6.49 -6.71
N ALA A 144 1.42 5.94 -7.37
CA ALA A 144 1.58 5.00 -8.46
C ALA A 144 0.63 5.29 -9.62
N ARG A 145 1.13 5.04 -10.84
CA ARG A 145 0.38 5.18 -12.08
C ARG A 145 0.86 4.14 -13.08
N VAL A 146 -0.06 3.62 -13.87
CA VAL A 146 0.24 2.77 -15.02
C VAL A 146 -0.27 3.46 -16.28
N ASP A 147 0.64 3.72 -17.20
CA ASP A 147 0.31 4.24 -18.53
C ASP A 147 0.43 3.12 -19.54
N THR A 148 -0.68 2.82 -20.21
CA THR A 148 -0.78 1.75 -21.22
C THR A 148 -0.80 2.32 -22.63
N LYS A 149 -0.29 1.53 -23.58
CA LYS A 149 -0.26 1.88 -25.00
C LYS A 149 -1.17 0.96 -25.81
N PRO A 150 -1.61 1.40 -27.01
CA PRO A 150 -2.48 0.59 -27.89
C PRO A 150 -1.86 -0.74 -28.32
N ASP A 151 -0.52 -0.85 -28.32
CA ASP A 151 0.20 -2.09 -28.64
C ASP A 151 0.22 -3.11 -27.51
N GLY A 152 -0.45 -2.82 -26.39
CA GLY A 152 -0.49 -3.68 -25.20
C GLY A 152 0.68 -3.49 -24.24
N SER A 153 1.68 -2.69 -24.60
CA SER A 153 2.76 -2.34 -23.66
C SER A 153 2.35 -1.23 -22.70
N GLY A 154 3.18 -0.96 -21.72
CA GLY A 154 2.96 0.12 -20.78
C GLY A 154 4.18 0.42 -19.91
N VAL A 155 4.02 1.39 -19.05
CA VAL A 155 5.02 1.77 -18.06
C VAL A 155 4.34 1.88 -16.69
N VAL A 156 4.88 1.18 -15.71
CA VAL A 156 4.50 1.32 -14.31
C VAL A 156 5.40 2.37 -13.67
N ARG A 157 4.80 3.40 -13.11
CA ARG A 157 5.51 4.50 -12.46
C ARG A 157 5.15 4.56 -10.99
N ALA A 158 6.16 4.78 -10.17
CA ALA A 158 5.98 4.99 -8.74
C ALA A 158 6.97 6.02 -8.20
N LYS A 159 6.52 6.78 -7.21
CA LYS A 159 7.37 7.64 -6.42
C LYS A 159 6.92 7.69 -4.98
N ALA A 160 7.89 7.88 -4.09
CA ALA A 160 7.64 8.00 -2.67
C ALA A 160 8.50 9.12 -2.09
N TRP A 161 7.93 9.85 -1.14
CA TRP A 161 8.62 10.94 -0.43
C TRP A 161 8.03 11.09 0.97
N LYS A 162 8.71 11.76 1.86
CA LYS A 162 8.15 12.07 3.17
C LYS A 162 6.93 12.98 3.02
N LYS A 163 5.88 12.69 3.77
CA LYS A 163 4.57 13.37 3.68
C LYS A 163 4.66 14.90 3.80
N ASP A 164 5.58 15.39 4.60
CA ASP A 164 5.79 16.81 4.88
C ASP A 164 6.78 17.49 3.92
N GLU A 165 7.37 16.75 2.99
CA GLU A 165 8.23 17.28 1.94
C GLU A 165 7.43 17.53 0.65
N PRO A 166 7.88 18.43 -0.24
CA PRO A 166 7.22 18.64 -1.52
C PRO A 166 7.31 17.40 -2.41
N GLU A 167 6.28 17.21 -3.24
CA GLU A 167 6.27 16.12 -4.22
C GLU A 167 7.45 16.25 -5.19
N PRO A 168 8.28 15.21 -5.37
CA PRO A 168 9.37 15.25 -6.35
C PRO A 168 8.84 15.27 -7.79
N ASP A 169 9.48 16.03 -8.66
CA ASP A 169 9.12 16.12 -10.08
C ASP A 169 9.31 14.78 -10.80
N GLN A 170 10.35 14.05 -10.44
CA GLN A 170 10.72 12.80 -11.08
C GLN A 170 10.10 11.60 -10.39
N TRP A 171 9.77 10.57 -11.17
CA TRP A 171 9.40 9.27 -10.66
C TRP A 171 10.63 8.58 -10.05
N THR A 172 10.44 7.98 -8.86
CA THR A 172 11.49 7.18 -8.21
C THR A 172 11.78 5.90 -9.00
N LEU A 173 10.75 5.35 -9.62
CA LEU A 173 10.81 4.11 -10.37
C LEU A 173 9.92 4.19 -11.62
N GLU A 174 10.48 3.83 -12.76
CA GLU A 174 9.77 3.65 -14.02
C GLU A 174 10.10 2.27 -14.59
N VAL A 175 9.11 1.41 -14.69
CA VAL A 175 9.27 0.02 -15.15
C VAL A 175 8.48 -0.19 -16.43
N PRO A 176 9.15 -0.27 -17.59
CA PRO A 176 8.49 -0.65 -18.82
C PRO A 176 8.06 -2.13 -18.77
N HIS A 177 6.86 -2.41 -19.23
CA HIS A 177 6.33 -3.77 -19.33
C HIS A 177 5.78 -4.01 -20.73
N ARG A 178 6.29 -5.04 -21.38
CA ARG A 178 5.97 -5.34 -22.78
C ARG A 178 4.53 -5.80 -22.97
N THR A 179 3.99 -6.50 -21.99
CA THR A 179 2.59 -6.98 -21.94
C THR A 179 1.95 -6.45 -20.67
N ALA A 180 1.62 -5.15 -20.67
CA ALA A 180 1.13 -4.48 -19.50
C ALA A 180 -0.33 -4.85 -19.18
N HIS A 181 -0.66 -4.89 -17.88
CA HIS A 181 -2.05 -4.99 -17.44
C HIS A 181 -2.80 -3.73 -17.85
N GLN A 182 -3.85 -3.89 -18.64
CA GLN A 182 -4.59 -2.77 -19.23
C GLN A 182 -5.60 -2.14 -18.26
N ASN A 183 -5.98 -2.88 -17.23
CA ASN A 183 -6.91 -2.46 -16.20
C ASN A 183 -6.64 -3.18 -14.87
N GLY A 184 -7.34 -2.78 -13.83
CA GLY A 184 -7.34 -3.43 -12.54
C GLY A 184 -7.81 -2.49 -11.44
N ALA A 185 -8.37 -3.04 -10.38
CA ALA A 185 -8.80 -2.28 -9.23
C ALA A 185 -7.63 -1.59 -8.52
N PRO A 186 -7.79 -0.34 -8.06
CA PRO A 186 -6.89 0.25 -7.10
C PRO A 186 -6.97 -0.49 -5.77
N GLY A 187 -5.88 -0.54 -5.04
CA GLY A 187 -5.86 -1.21 -3.75
C GLY A 187 -4.64 -0.88 -2.90
N LEU A 188 -4.65 -1.44 -1.69
CA LEU A 188 -3.59 -1.28 -0.70
C LEU A 188 -3.01 -2.64 -0.33
N PHE A 189 -1.78 -2.63 0.14
CA PHE A 189 -1.04 -3.82 0.53
C PHE A 189 -0.29 -3.59 1.84
N GLY A 190 -0.28 -4.61 2.70
CA GLY A 190 0.55 -4.67 3.87
C GLY A 190 1.16 -6.05 4.08
N PHE A 191 2.40 -6.10 4.49
CA PHE A 191 3.06 -7.32 4.93
C PHE A 191 3.71 -7.09 6.29
N SER A 192 3.15 -7.71 7.32
CA SER A 192 3.60 -7.60 8.70
C SER A 192 3.90 -8.99 9.26
N PRO A 193 5.12 -9.50 9.06
CA PRO A 193 5.49 -10.84 9.51
C PRO A 193 5.72 -10.92 11.03
N GLN A 194 5.69 -9.79 11.71
CA GLN A 194 5.91 -9.66 13.14
C GLN A 194 4.94 -8.63 13.73
N GLU A 195 5.15 -8.24 14.98
CA GLU A 195 4.29 -7.30 15.73
C GLU A 195 4.34 -5.84 15.23
N MET A 196 4.93 -5.59 14.07
CA MET A 196 5.06 -4.24 13.51
C MET A 196 3.95 -3.98 12.51
N ARG A 197 3.13 -2.98 12.82
CA ARG A 197 1.98 -2.61 12.01
C ARG A 197 2.39 -1.76 10.81
N VAL A 198 1.55 -1.74 9.80
CA VAL A 198 1.56 -0.76 8.71
C VAL A 198 0.24 -0.01 8.68
N PHE A 199 0.32 1.23 8.26
CA PHE A 199 -0.79 2.19 8.20
C PHE A 199 -0.85 2.80 6.81
#